data_a00a8e5833342dd55540c8c939833f4b
#
_entry.id   a00a8e5833342dd55540c8c939833f4b
#
_cell.length_a   1.000
_cell.length_b   1.000
_cell.length_c   1.000
_cell.angle_alpha   90.00
_cell.angle_beta   90.00
_cell.angle_gamma   90.00
#
_symmetry.space_group_name_H-M   'P 1'
#
loop_
_entity.id
_entity.type
_entity.pdbx_description
1 polymer ?
#
loop_
_entity_poly.entity_id
_entity_poly.type
_entity_poly.pdbx_seq_one_letter_code
_entity_poly.pdbx_strand_id
1 'polypeptide(L)'
;MIQTILLEPMTFDMLDAVMAIELQTHLNPWQRRHFDDCLNHGHHARVLQTDGVVSGYFVAMMGYEEVHLLTFAVTPDHQRRGHARMMLEALVAWSHEQNARSLWLELRVSNARAMHVYQTAGFQKIALRRSYYPTPDGLCEDAQVMCLTLGVCPT
;
A
#
# COMPACT_ATOMS: atom_id res chain seq x y z
N MET A 1 -2.82 -27.63 -8.12
CA MET A 1 -2.86 -26.62 -9.20
C MET A 1 -1.97 -25.45 -8.88
N ILE A 2 -1.21 -25.02 -9.87
CA ILE A 2 -0.33 -23.86 -9.74
C ILE A 2 -1.16 -22.59 -9.92
N GLN A 3 -1.16 -21.70 -8.92
CA GLN A 3 -1.80 -20.40 -9.06
C GLN A 3 -0.93 -19.49 -9.93
N THR A 4 -1.56 -18.75 -10.82
CA THR A 4 -0.91 -17.71 -11.58
C THR A 4 -1.09 -16.37 -10.86
N ILE A 5 0.02 -15.80 -10.41
CA ILE A 5 0.02 -14.51 -9.69
C ILE A 5 0.79 -13.49 -10.53
N LEU A 6 0.13 -12.40 -10.88
CA LEU A 6 0.68 -11.34 -11.70
C LEU A 6 0.50 -10.00 -11.02
N LEU A 7 1.54 -9.16 -11.08
CA LEU A 7 1.46 -7.76 -10.65
C LEU A 7 1.45 -6.89 -11.90
N GLU A 8 0.38 -6.13 -12.09
CA GLU A 8 0.14 -5.38 -13.31
C GLU A 8 -0.22 -3.91 -13.03
N PRO A 9 -0.06 -3.00 -13.99
CA PRO A 9 -0.53 -1.64 -13.82
C PRO A 9 -2.02 -1.60 -13.54
N MET A 10 -2.41 -0.75 -12.58
CA MET A 10 -3.82 -0.49 -12.29
C MET A 10 -4.41 0.36 -13.40
N THR A 11 -5.55 -0.06 -13.94
CA THR A 11 -6.27 0.67 -14.99
C THR A 11 -7.66 1.06 -14.52
N PHE A 12 -8.30 2.01 -15.22
CA PHE A 12 -9.62 2.50 -14.81
C PHE A 12 -10.68 1.40 -14.79
N ASP A 13 -10.58 0.42 -15.69
CA ASP A 13 -11.53 -0.71 -15.75
C ASP A 13 -11.38 -1.68 -14.58
N MET A 14 -10.30 -1.61 -13.82
CA MET A 14 -10.08 -2.44 -12.62
C MET A 14 -10.64 -1.80 -11.35
N LEU A 15 -11.09 -0.53 -11.40
CA LEU A 15 -11.45 0.21 -10.20
C LEU A 15 -12.68 -0.35 -9.48
N ASP A 16 -13.60 -1.00 -10.16
CA ASP A 16 -14.72 -1.66 -9.47
C ASP A 16 -14.20 -2.74 -8.50
N ALA A 17 -13.28 -3.57 -8.97
CA ALA A 17 -12.67 -4.61 -8.14
C ALA A 17 -11.80 -4.02 -7.02
N VAL A 18 -11.03 -2.98 -7.33
CA VAL A 18 -10.20 -2.28 -6.35
C VAL A 18 -11.06 -1.66 -5.24
N MET A 19 -12.15 -0.98 -5.61
CA MET A 19 -13.05 -0.36 -4.65
C MET A 19 -13.74 -1.40 -3.75
N ALA A 20 -14.08 -2.57 -4.29
CA ALA A 20 -14.65 -3.64 -3.48
C ALA A 20 -13.68 -4.08 -2.37
N ILE A 21 -12.39 -4.16 -2.68
CA ILE A 21 -11.36 -4.49 -1.69
C ILE A 21 -11.15 -3.34 -0.70
N GLU A 22 -11.08 -2.12 -1.20
CA GLU A 22 -10.90 -0.92 -0.36
C GLU A 22 -11.99 -0.83 0.71
N LEU A 23 -13.26 -1.06 0.33
CA LEU A 23 -14.40 -1.02 1.24
C LEU A 23 -14.35 -2.13 2.29
N GLN A 24 -13.78 -3.28 1.97
CA GLN A 24 -13.67 -4.42 2.89
C GLN A 24 -12.50 -4.28 3.88
N THR A 25 -11.44 -3.58 3.49
CA THR A 25 -10.17 -3.64 4.21
C THR A 25 -9.81 -2.37 4.97
N HIS A 26 -10.42 -1.24 4.66
CA HIS A 26 -10.11 0.04 5.28
C HIS A 26 -11.30 0.61 6.06
N LEU A 27 -11.06 1.10 7.28
CA LEU A 27 -12.09 1.76 8.08
C LEU A 27 -12.53 3.08 7.47
N ASN A 28 -11.59 3.82 6.85
CA ASN A 28 -11.87 5.03 6.09
C ASN A 28 -11.46 4.79 4.65
N PRO A 29 -12.31 4.11 3.88
CA PRO A 29 -11.93 3.79 2.50
C PRO A 29 -11.84 5.04 1.64
N TRP A 30 -10.91 4.99 0.68
CA TRP A 30 -10.87 6.00 -0.37
C TRP A 30 -12.17 5.93 -1.18
N GLN A 31 -12.55 7.06 -1.74
CA GLN A 31 -13.60 7.12 -2.76
C GLN A 31 -12.98 6.84 -4.13
N ARG A 32 -13.81 6.40 -5.07
CA ARG A 32 -13.34 6.12 -6.43
C ARG A 32 -12.57 7.29 -7.04
N ARG A 33 -13.00 8.52 -6.78
CA ARG A 33 -12.33 9.73 -7.29
C ARG A 33 -10.87 9.83 -6.86
N HIS A 34 -10.52 9.31 -5.69
CA HIS A 34 -9.14 9.33 -5.22
C HIS A 34 -8.25 8.43 -6.09
N PHE A 35 -8.76 7.26 -6.49
CA PHE A 35 -8.06 6.39 -7.41
C PHE A 35 -7.99 7.00 -8.82
N ASP A 36 -9.09 7.59 -9.30
CA ASP A 36 -9.11 8.29 -10.58
C ASP A 36 -8.02 9.37 -10.62
N ASP A 37 -7.93 10.18 -9.57
CA ASP A 37 -6.94 11.25 -9.47
C ASP A 37 -5.52 10.69 -9.49
N CYS A 38 -5.26 9.62 -8.75
CA CYS A 38 -3.93 8.99 -8.73
C CYS A 38 -3.54 8.46 -10.11
N LEU A 39 -4.46 7.82 -10.81
CA LEU A 39 -4.20 7.32 -12.17
C LEU A 39 -3.97 8.47 -13.14
N ASN A 40 -4.75 9.53 -13.04
CA ASN A 40 -4.60 10.72 -13.91
C ASN A 40 -3.27 11.45 -13.64
N HIS A 41 -2.76 11.43 -12.41
CA HIS A 41 -1.48 12.02 -12.07
C HIS A 41 -0.29 11.12 -12.37
N GLY A 42 -0.53 9.90 -12.83
CA GLY A 42 0.53 8.97 -13.17
C GLY A 42 1.27 8.38 -11.98
N HIS A 43 0.63 8.32 -10.81
CA HIS A 43 1.22 7.65 -9.65
C HIS A 43 1.47 6.17 -9.92
N HIS A 44 2.40 5.59 -9.19
CA HIS A 44 2.74 4.17 -9.34
C HIS A 44 1.66 3.32 -8.68
N ALA A 45 0.70 2.86 -9.47
CA ALA A 45 -0.44 2.07 -9.01
C ALA A 45 -0.39 0.69 -9.66
N ARG A 46 -0.46 -0.36 -8.84
CA ARG A 46 -0.38 -1.74 -9.29
C ARG A 46 -1.49 -2.58 -8.66
N VAL A 47 -1.97 -3.56 -9.42
CA VAL A 47 -2.87 -4.58 -8.91
C VAL A 47 -2.19 -5.93 -8.94
N LEU A 48 -2.46 -6.74 -7.93
CA LEU A 48 -2.08 -8.14 -7.89
C LEU A 48 -3.28 -8.96 -8.35
N GLN A 49 -3.09 -9.79 -9.37
CA GLN A 49 -4.12 -10.69 -9.86
C GLN A 49 -3.72 -12.13 -9.53
N THR A 50 -4.66 -12.86 -8.96
CA THR A 50 -4.51 -14.29 -8.70
C THR A 50 -5.50 -15.02 -9.58
N ASP A 51 -5.00 -15.81 -10.53
CA ASP A 51 -5.81 -16.54 -11.51
C ASP A 51 -6.81 -15.61 -12.24
N GLY A 52 -6.35 -14.41 -12.62
CA GLY A 52 -7.15 -13.43 -13.36
C GLY A 52 -8.08 -12.56 -12.53
N VAL A 53 -8.09 -12.73 -11.19
CA VAL A 53 -8.95 -11.97 -10.29
C VAL A 53 -8.10 -11.03 -9.45
N VAL A 54 -8.50 -9.76 -9.35
CA VAL A 54 -7.80 -8.78 -8.51
C VAL A 54 -7.87 -9.23 -7.05
N SER A 55 -6.70 -9.46 -6.44
CA SER A 55 -6.58 -9.96 -5.07
C SER A 55 -5.85 -8.98 -4.14
N GLY A 56 -5.28 -7.93 -4.68
CA GLY A 56 -4.62 -6.90 -3.90
C GLY A 56 -4.21 -5.73 -4.79
N TYR A 57 -3.74 -4.68 -4.17
CA TYR A 57 -3.28 -3.49 -4.91
C TYR A 57 -2.48 -2.58 -3.99
N PHE A 58 -1.72 -1.68 -4.60
CA PHE A 58 -1.15 -0.54 -3.90
C PHE A 58 -1.07 0.67 -4.83
N VAL A 59 -1.02 1.85 -4.22
CA VAL A 59 -0.73 3.10 -4.92
C VAL A 59 0.40 3.80 -4.18
N ALA A 60 1.44 4.18 -4.90
CA ALA A 60 2.59 4.88 -4.37
C ALA A 60 2.87 6.15 -5.18
N MET A 61 3.37 7.17 -4.49
CA MET A 61 3.69 8.46 -5.09
C MET A 61 5.18 8.73 -4.95
N MET A 62 5.81 9.16 -6.04
CA MET A 62 7.20 9.57 -6.02
C MET A 62 7.32 11.04 -5.63
N GLY A 63 8.04 11.33 -4.55
CA GLY A 63 8.47 12.67 -4.19
C GLY A 63 9.95 12.85 -4.47
N TYR A 64 10.56 13.89 -3.90
CA TYR A 64 12.00 14.13 -4.05
C TYR A 64 12.78 13.12 -3.19
N GLU A 65 13.42 12.17 -3.86
CA GLU A 65 14.20 11.10 -3.22
C GLU A 65 13.40 10.21 -2.26
N GLU A 66 12.06 10.36 -2.22
CA GLU A 66 11.18 9.62 -1.32
C GLU A 66 10.02 9.02 -2.09
N VAL A 67 9.63 7.81 -1.71
CA VAL A 67 8.39 7.20 -2.17
C VAL A 67 7.42 7.17 -1.00
N HIS A 68 6.17 7.53 -1.25
CA HIS A 68 5.10 7.47 -0.26
C HIS A 68 4.08 6.42 -0.69
N LEU A 69 3.89 5.42 0.15
CA LEU A 69 2.84 4.43 -0.04
C LEU A 69 1.53 5.03 0.45
N LEU A 70 0.58 5.23 -0.46
CA LEU A 70 -0.67 5.92 -0.16
C LEU A 70 -1.79 4.98 0.28
N THR A 71 -1.92 3.82 -0.39
CA THR A 71 -2.87 2.78 0.00
C THR A 71 -2.33 1.42 -0.40
N PHE A 72 -2.74 0.39 0.34
CA PHE A 72 -2.21 -0.96 0.18
C PHE A 72 -3.22 -1.94 0.78
N ALA A 73 -3.60 -2.96 0.04
CA ALA A 73 -4.53 -3.96 0.56
C ALA A 73 -4.39 -5.30 -0.16
N VAL A 74 -4.75 -6.36 0.58
CA VAL A 74 -4.94 -7.71 0.06
C VAL A 74 -6.32 -8.16 0.50
N THR A 75 -7.08 -8.80 -0.40
CA THR A 75 -8.41 -9.32 -0.05
C THR A 75 -8.31 -10.28 1.13
N PRO A 76 -9.34 -10.32 2.01
CA PRO A 76 -9.32 -11.23 3.15
C PRO A 76 -9.06 -12.69 2.77
N ASP A 77 -9.60 -13.15 1.65
CA ASP A 77 -9.43 -14.53 1.17
C ASP A 77 -7.98 -14.87 0.79
N HIS A 78 -7.17 -13.87 0.48
CA HIS A 78 -5.79 -14.03 0.03
C HIS A 78 -4.76 -13.56 1.06
N GLN A 79 -5.20 -13.14 2.24
CA GLN A 79 -4.29 -12.75 3.32
C GLN A 79 -3.56 -13.96 3.90
N ARG A 80 -2.36 -13.72 4.46
CA ARG A 80 -1.50 -14.74 5.06
C ARG A 80 -0.94 -15.76 4.06
N ARG A 81 -0.91 -15.41 2.76
CA ARG A 81 -0.35 -16.24 1.68
C ARG A 81 0.90 -15.66 1.06
N GLY A 82 1.48 -14.62 1.69
CA GLY A 82 2.67 -13.96 1.17
C GLY A 82 2.40 -12.91 0.09
N HIS A 83 1.15 -12.58 -0.20
CA HIS A 83 0.81 -11.60 -1.25
C HIS A 83 1.23 -10.19 -0.86
N ALA A 84 1.03 -9.79 0.40
CA ALA A 84 1.47 -8.49 0.91
C ALA A 84 2.98 -8.35 0.79
N ARG A 85 3.72 -9.38 1.19
CA ARG A 85 5.17 -9.41 1.08
C ARG A 85 5.62 -9.27 -0.37
N MET A 86 4.99 -10.00 -1.29
CA MET A 86 5.29 -9.93 -2.72
C MET A 86 5.11 -8.51 -3.27
N MET A 87 4.01 -7.85 -2.91
CA MET A 87 3.76 -6.48 -3.34
C MET A 87 4.76 -5.49 -2.73
N LEU A 88 5.10 -5.64 -1.46
CA LEU A 88 6.09 -4.79 -0.81
C LEU A 88 7.47 -4.96 -1.44
N GLU A 89 7.87 -6.19 -1.73
CA GLU A 89 9.15 -6.45 -2.41
C GLU A 89 9.19 -5.77 -3.78
N ALA A 90 8.09 -5.84 -4.54
CA ALA A 90 8.00 -5.17 -5.83
C ALA A 90 8.05 -3.64 -5.69
N LEU A 91 7.39 -3.08 -4.68
CA LEU A 91 7.41 -1.65 -4.41
C LEU A 91 8.82 -1.18 -4.01
N VAL A 92 9.50 -1.93 -3.17
CA VAL A 92 10.88 -1.64 -2.76
C VAL A 92 11.82 -1.67 -3.97
N ALA A 93 11.70 -2.68 -4.83
CA ALA A 93 12.50 -2.79 -6.05
C ALA A 93 12.26 -1.59 -6.98
N TRP A 94 11.01 -1.22 -7.19
CA TRP A 94 10.67 -0.04 -7.99
C TRP A 94 11.23 1.25 -7.38
N SER A 95 11.15 1.38 -6.06
CA SER A 95 11.69 2.55 -5.36
C SER A 95 13.20 2.68 -5.56
N HIS A 96 13.93 1.56 -5.52
CA HIS A 96 15.36 1.54 -5.84
C HIS A 96 15.62 1.97 -7.29
N GLU A 97 14.81 1.51 -8.24
CA GLU A 97 14.93 1.90 -9.66
C GLU A 97 14.74 3.40 -9.84
N GLN A 98 13.91 4.02 -9.02
CA GLN A 98 13.68 5.46 -9.03
C GLN A 98 14.76 6.27 -8.28
N ASN A 99 15.77 5.59 -7.74
CA ASN A 99 16.82 6.20 -6.90
C ASN A 99 16.27 6.88 -5.64
N ALA A 100 15.16 6.37 -5.12
CA ALA A 100 14.62 6.83 -3.85
C ALA A 100 15.52 6.39 -2.70
N ARG A 101 15.63 7.24 -1.67
CA ARG A 101 16.41 6.95 -0.47
C ARG A 101 15.57 6.40 0.66
N SER A 102 14.28 6.61 0.59
CA SER A 102 13.36 6.18 1.64
C SER A 102 11.98 5.90 1.09
N LEU A 103 11.27 5.02 1.79
CA LEU A 103 9.90 4.65 1.50
C LEU A 103 9.08 4.89 2.77
N TRP A 104 8.04 5.71 2.66
CA TRP A 104 7.24 6.18 3.79
C TRP A 104 5.81 5.66 3.70
N LEU A 105 5.20 5.44 4.86
CA LEU A 105 3.79 5.12 4.96
C LEU A 105 3.22 5.56 6.30
N GLU A 106 1.90 5.60 6.37
CA GLU A 106 1.16 5.85 7.60
C GLU A 106 0.10 4.77 7.76
N LEU A 107 -0.13 4.34 9.00
CA LEU A 107 -1.17 3.37 9.31
C LEU A 107 -1.80 3.69 10.66
N ARG A 108 -3.02 3.19 10.88
CA ARG A 108 -3.68 3.30 12.17
C ARG A 108 -2.89 2.55 13.24
N VAL A 109 -2.73 3.15 14.41
CA VAL A 109 -2.06 2.48 15.53
C VAL A 109 -2.76 1.18 15.93
N SER A 110 -4.07 1.09 15.71
CA SER A 110 -4.86 -0.11 15.98
C SER A 110 -4.64 -1.23 14.98
N ASN A 111 -4.03 -0.96 13.83
CA ASN A 111 -3.84 -1.96 12.78
C ASN A 111 -2.59 -2.80 13.06
N ALA A 112 -2.68 -3.68 14.05
CA ALA A 112 -1.55 -4.51 14.48
C ALA A 112 -1.04 -5.43 13.37
N ARG A 113 -1.91 -5.90 12.50
CA ARG A 113 -1.55 -6.78 11.40
C ARG A 113 -0.69 -6.07 10.36
N ALA A 114 -1.11 -4.91 9.90
CA ALA A 114 -0.33 -4.12 8.96
C ALA A 114 1.00 -3.71 9.58
N MET A 115 0.98 -3.33 10.87
CA MET A 115 2.21 -3.02 11.61
C MET A 115 3.21 -4.17 11.54
N HIS A 116 2.75 -5.39 11.78
CA HIS A 116 3.59 -6.59 11.73
C HIS A 116 4.16 -6.80 10.32
N VAL A 117 3.33 -6.67 9.30
CA VAL A 117 3.76 -6.83 7.90
C VAL A 117 4.87 -5.83 7.56
N TYR A 118 4.68 -4.56 7.91
CA TYR A 118 5.67 -3.53 7.59
C TYR A 118 6.94 -3.69 8.41
N GLN A 119 6.85 -4.01 9.70
CA GLN A 119 8.02 -4.24 10.54
C GLN A 119 8.84 -5.44 10.04
N THR A 120 8.17 -6.51 9.64
CA THR A 120 8.82 -7.69 9.07
C THR A 120 9.56 -7.34 7.78
N ALA A 121 9.04 -6.40 7.01
CA ALA A 121 9.70 -5.91 5.78
C ALA A 121 10.85 -4.93 6.05
N GLY A 122 11.08 -4.54 7.31
CA GLY A 122 12.19 -3.67 7.68
C GLY A 122 11.82 -2.22 7.98
N PHE A 123 10.53 -1.86 7.89
CA PHE A 123 10.08 -0.51 8.23
C PHE A 123 10.23 -0.25 9.72
N GLN A 124 10.61 0.97 10.07
CA GLN A 124 10.77 1.41 11.45
C GLN A 124 9.74 2.48 11.78
N LYS A 125 9.29 2.48 13.04
CA LYS A 125 8.41 3.52 13.56
C LYS A 125 9.21 4.81 13.70
N ILE A 126 8.71 5.91 13.12
CA ILE A 126 9.40 7.20 13.13
C ILE A 126 8.69 8.20 14.02
N ALA A 127 7.36 8.32 13.88
CA ALA A 127 6.59 9.33 14.60
C ALA A 127 5.12 8.94 14.68
N LEU A 128 4.40 9.59 15.60
CA LEU A 128 2.95 9.51 15.69
C LEU A 128 2.34 10.82 15.18
N ARG A 129 1.32 10.71 14.34
CA ARG A 129 0.41 11.80 14.03
C ARG A 129 -0.82 11.65 14.90
N ARG A 130 -0.98 12.54 15.88
CA ARG A 130 -2.05 12.44 16.85
C ARG A 130 -3.40 12.77 16.21
N SER A 131 -4.42 12.00 16.57
CA SER A 131 -5.81 12.22 16.18
C SER A 131 -5.98 12.39 14.68
N TYR A 132 -5.29 11.53 13.90
CA TYR A 132 -5.21 11.65 12.44
C TYR A 132 -6.36 10.93 11.73
N TYR A 133 -6.72 9.72 12.17
CA TYR A 133 -7.75 8.91 11.53
C TYR A 133 -9.07 8.98 12.30
N PRO A 134 -10.19 9.30 11.64
CA PRO A 134 -11.49 9.19 12.30
C PRO A 134 -11.83 7.74 12.62
N THR A 135 -12.55 7.55 13.72
CA THR A 135 -13.03 6.24 14.15
C THR A 135 -14.55 6.18 14.07
N PRO A 136 -15.16 4.97 14.03
CA PRO A 136 -16.62 4.84 13.88
C PRO A 136 -17.42 5.45 15.02
N ASP A 137 -16.82 5.63 16.20
CA ASP A 137 -17.50 6.25 17.36
C ASP A 137 -17.42 7.78 17.36
N GLY A 138 -16.94 8.40 16.28
CA GLY A 138 -16.83 9.85 16.17
C GLY A 138 -15.59 10.46 16.78
N LEU A 139 -14.70 9.62 17.33
CA LEU A 139 -13.39 10.04 17.84
C LEU A 139 -12.33 9.93 16.75
N CYS A 140 -11.08 10.11 17.13
CA CYS A 140 -9.95 9.94 16.21
C CYS A 140 -8.90 9.08 16.87
N GLU A 141 -8.18 8.29 16.07
CA GLU A 141 -7.00 7.57 16.54
C GLU A 141 -5.73 8.10 15.86
N ASP A 142 -4.59 7.84 16.49
CA ASP A 142 -3.31 8.29 15.96
C ASP A 142 -2.90 7.46 14.75
N ALA A 143 -2.09 8.07 13.89
CA ALA A 143 -1.39 7.39 12.81
C ALA A 143 0.05 7.13 13.21
N GLN A 144 0.52 5.92 12.93
CA GLN A 144 1.94 5.60 13.04
C GLN A 144 2.60 5.89 11.71
N VAL A 145 3.57 6.78 11.71
CA VAL A 145 4.42 7.05 10.54
C VAL A 145 5.57 6.04 10.56
N MET A 146 5.79 5.36 9.47
CA MET A 146 6.87 4.38 9.33
C MET A 146 7.72 4.69 8.10
N CYS A 147 8.97 4.30 8.16
CA CYS A 147 9.94 4.54 7.09
C CYS A 147 10.84 3.32 6.90
N LEU A 148 11.07 2.98 5.65
CA LEU A 148 12.12 2.05 5.26
C LEU A 148 13.23 2.85 4.58
N THR A 149 14.42 2.79 5.16
CA THR A 149 15.60 3.40 4.55
C THR A 149 16.09 2.50 3.43
N LEU A 150 16.16 3.05 2.22
CA LEU A 150 16.68 2.37 1.06
C LEU A 150 18.17 2.71 0.94
N GLY A 151 19.00 1.71 0.87
CA GLY A 151 20.44 1.94 0.71
C GLY A 151 20.73 2.69 -0.59
N VAL A 152 21.87 3.41 -0.62
CA VAL A 152 22.36 3.99 -1.87
C VAL A 152 22.67 2.81 -2.81
N CYS A 153 22.04 2.78 -3.99
CA CYS A 153 22.42 1.82 -5.01
C CYS A 153 23.90 1.97 -5.31
N PRO A 154 24.73 0.92 -5.14
CA PRO A 154 26.12 1.01 -5.58
C PRO A 154 26.12 1.20 -7.09
N THR A 155 26.75 2.28 -7.50
CA THR A 155 26.98 2.54 -8.93
C THR A 155 28.10 1.62 -9.43
#